data_f3ddd3ee9ebab982e0c7f69be6d117fe
#
_entry.id   f3ddd3ee9ebab982e0c7f69be6d117fe
#
_cell.length_a   1.000
_cell.length_b   1.000
_cell.length_c   1.000
_cell.angle_alpha   90.00
_cell.angle_beta   90.00
_cell.angle_gamma   90.00
#
_symmetry.space_group_name_H-M   'P 1'
#
loop_
_entity.id
_entity.type
_entity.pdbx_description
1 polymer ?
#
loop_
_entity_poly.entity_id
_entity_poly.type
_entity_poly.pdbx_seq_one_letter_code
_entity_poly.pdbx_strand_id
1 'polypeptide(L)'
;PRSVKEISNMCYVHTTIINKCMKIFKDVMEEDICNEENTDVNDLYCKKISCLGLSRNDEILLKKTIYKICYKVEDLSILNGKTPTAITAAIIYYCCIKLGFKISKKRILEINNVSSVTLNKLISILDENSSKLEV
;
A
#
# COMPACT_ATOMS: atom_id res chain seq x y z
N PRO A 1 6.39 2.80 -10.47
CA PRO A 1 5.35 3.83 -10.25
C PRO A 1 5.53 4.53 -8.91
N ARG A 2 5.38 5.83 -8.93
CA ARG A 2 5.53 6.67 -7.75
C ARG A 2 4.22 7.37 -7.44
N SER A 3 3.92 7.58 -6.16
CA SER A 3 2.75 8.33 -5.76
C SER A 3 2.90 9.81 -6.12
N VAL A 4 1.77 10.52 -6.25
CA VAL A 4 1.77 11.97 -6.50
C VAL A 4 2.57 12.71 -5.44
N LYS A 5 2.48 12.29 -4.18
CA LYS A 5 3.21 12.88 -3.06
C LYS A 5 4.72 12.68 -3.17
N GLU A 6 5.18 11.50 -3.61
CA GLU A 6 6.59 11.22 -3.87
C GLU A 6 7.12 12.10 -5.00
N ILE A 7 6.38 12.22 -6.10
CA ILE A 7 6.73 13.08 -7.23
C ILE A 7 6.78 14.54 -6.79
N SER A 8 5.83 15.01 -6.01
CA SER A 8 5.80 16.36 -5.45
C SER A 8 7.06 16.65 -4.63
N ASN A 9 7.46 15.73 -3.75
CA ASN A 9 8.65 15.88 -2.92
C ASN A 9 9.95 15.87 -3.75
N MET A 10 10.01 15.08 -4.82
CA MET A 10 11.19 15.00 -5.70
C MET A 10 11.36 16.21 -6.61
N CYS A 11 10.27 16.75 -7.13
CA CYS A 11 10.28 17.84 -8.13
C CYS A 11 10.05 19.21 -7.50
N TYR A 12 9.83 19.31 -6.20
CA TYR A 12 9.47 20.55 -5.48
C TYR A 12 8.25 21.25 -6.08
N VAL A 13 7.30 20.47 -6.62
CA VAL A 13 6.06 20.96 -7.23
C VAL A 13 4.88 20.60 -6.36
N HIS A 14 3.95 21.52 -6.15
CA HIS A 14 2.77 21.28 -5.32
C HIS A 14 1.90 20.15 -5.90
N THR A 15 1.37 19.27 -5.05
CA THR A 15 0.54 18.12 -5.45
C THR A 15 -0.67 18.51 -6.30
N THR A 16 -1.27 19.68 -6.08
CA THR A 16 -2.40 20.21 -6.87
C THR A 16 -2.02 20.40 -8.34
N ILE A 17 -0.81 20.89 -8.60
CA ILE A 17 -0.31 21.11 -9.98
C ILE A 17 -0.06 19.76 -10.65
N ILE A 18 0.53 18.81 -9.94
CA ILE A 18 0.76 17.44 -10.44
C ILE A 18 -0.57 16.77 -10.80
N ASN A 19 -1.58 16.87 -9.94
CA ASN A 19 -2.90 16.29 -10.19
C ASN A 19 -3.58 16.90 -11.41
N LYS A 20 -3.46 18.23 -11.61
CA LYS A 20 -3.96 18.89 -12.81
C LYS A 20 -3.27 18.40 -14.07
N CYS A 21 -1.95 18.28 -14.06
CA CYS A 21 -1.17 17.76 -15.18
C CYS A 21 -1.53 16.30 -15.49
N MET A 22 -1.69 15.46 -14.50
CA MET A 22 -2.11 14.06 -14.67
C MET A 22 -3.51 13.95 -15.26
N LYS A 23 -4.44 14.82 -14.86
CA LYS A 23 -5.79 14.85 -15.42
C LYS A 23 -5.76 15.23 -16.90
N ILE A 24 -5.02 16.27 -17.27
CA ILE A 24 -4.83 16.69 -18.66
C ILE A 24 -4.21 15.56 -19.48
N PHE A 25 -3.18 14.90 -18.93
CA PHE A 25 -2.51 13.79 -19.57
C PHE A 25 -3.46 12.61 -19.81
N LYS A 26 -4.29 12.25 -18.84
CA LYS A 26 -5.32 11.22 -18.96
C LYS A 26 -6.33 11.56 -20.06
N ASP A 27 -6.82 12.80 -20.10
CA ASP A 27 -7.79 13.25 -21.09
C ASP A 27 -7.24 13.16 -22.53
N VAL A 28 -5.92 13.38 -22.70
CA VAL A 28 -5.24 13.30 -24.00
C VAL A 28 -4.89 11.87 -24.40
N MET A 29 -4.62 11.00 -23.43
CA MET A 29 -4.09 9.64 -23.63
C MET A 29 -5.07 8.55 -23.17
N GLU A 30 -6.37 8.79 -23.23
CA GLU A 30 -7.42 7.95 -22.67
C GLU A 30 -7.35 6.47 -23.10
N GLU A 31 -6.90 6.19 -24.31
CA GLU A 31 -6.82 4.81 -24.84
C GLU A 31 -5.57 4.05 -24.35
N ASP A 32 -4.47 4.73 -24.12
CA ASP A 32 -3.19 4.11 -23.73
C ASP A 32 -3.08 3.92 -22.21
N ILE A 33 -3.76 4.73 -21.41
CA ILE A 33 -3.67 4.71 -19.95
C ILE A 33 -4.60 3.67 -19.31
N CYS A 34 -5.68 3.28 -19.96
CA CYS A 34 -6.59 2.23 -19.48
C CYS A 34 -5.88 0.89 -19.19
N ASN A 35 -4.73 0.65 -19.79
CA ASN A 35 -3.92 -0.55 -19.56
C ASN A 35 -2.85 -0.36 -18.44
N GLU A 36 -2.58 0.85 -17.99
CA GLU A 36 -1.58 1.14 -16.96
C GLU A 36 -2.18 1.37 -15.56
N GLU A 37 -3.49 1.46 -15.44
CA GLU A 37 -4.16 1.58 -14.13
C GLU A 37 -3.99 0.34 -13.23
N ASN A 38 -3.54 -0.76 -13.79
CA ASN A 38 -2.96 -1.84 -13.04
C ASN A 38 -1.45 -1.59 -12.82
N THR A 39 -1.11 -0.51 -12.15
CA THR A 39 0.13 -0.49 -11.37
C THR A 39 0.05 -1.74 -10.52
N ASP A 40 0.81 -2.73 -10.89
CA ASP A 40 0.71 -4.04 -10.25
C ASP A 40 0.84 -3.80 -8.74
N VAL A 41 -0.22 -4.11 -8.01
CA VAL A 41 -0.27 -4.01 -6.56
C VAL A 41 0.99 -4.65 -5.97
N ASN A 42 1.51 -5.67 -6.63
CA ASN A 42 2.77 -6.33 -6.31
C ASN A 42 3.98 -5.39 -6.34
N ASP A 43 4.09 -4.50 -7.30
CA ASP A 43 5.24 -3.58 -7.40
C ASP A 43 5.29 -2.59 -6.23
N LEU A 44 4.14 -2.10 -5.82
CA LEU A 44 4.03 -1.19 -4.68
C LEU A 44 4.48 -1.88 -3.38
N TYR A 45 4.00 -3.10 -3.14
CA TYR A 45 4.38 -3.89 -1.98
C TYR A 45 5.85 -4.27 -1.99
N CYS A 46 6.39 -4.72 -3.13
CA CYS A 46 7.79 -5.10 -3.25
C CYS A 46 8.75 -3.99 -2.85
N LYS A 47 8.51 -2.76 -3.30
CA LYS A 47 9.31 -1.59 -2.92
C LYS A 47 9.27 -1.34 -1.42
N LYS A 48 8.08 -1.37 -0.82
CA LYS A 48 7.91 -1.11 0.61
C LYS A 48 8.53 -2.21 1.48
N ILE A 49 8.38 -3.45 1.08
CA ILE A 49 8.98 -4.59 1.78
C ILE A 49 10.50 -4.53 1.75
N SER A 50 11.13 -4.16 0.62
CA SER A 50 12.57 -4.01 0.51
C SER A 50 13.14 -2.98 1.50
N CYS A 51 12.37 -1.96 1.85
CA CYS A 51 12.78 -0.94 2.83
C CYS A 51 12.75 -1.45 4.28
N LEU A 52 12.17 -2.61 4.57
CA LEU A 52 12.07 -3.16 5.93
C LEU A 52 13.36 -3.84 6.41
N GLY A 53 14.29 -4.14 5.52
CA GLY A 53 15.56 -4.78 5.88
C GLY A 53 15.44 -6.22 6.36
N LEU A 54 14.43 -6.94 5.92
CA LEU A 54 14.21 -8.35 6.25
C LEU A 54 15.20 -9.28 5.51
N SER A 55 15.41 -10.48 6.04
CA SER A 55 16.13 -11.53 5.32
C SER A 55 15.34 -11.94 4.06
N ARG A 56 16.02 -12.52 3.08
CA ARG A 56 15.39 -12.96 1.83
C ARG A 56 14.23 -13.94 2.06
N ASN A 57 14.41 -14.88 2.99
CA ASN A 57 13.37 -15.86 3.34
C ASN A 57 12.16 -15.19 3.99
N ASP A 58 12.40 -14.24 4.87
CA ASP A 58 11.34 -13.47 5.53
C ASP A 58 10.59 -12.58 4.54
N GLU A 59 11.29 -11.96 3.60
CA GLU A 59 10.66 -11.20 2.52
C GLU A 59 9.74 -12.08 1.66
N ILE A 60 10.17 -13.26 1.30
CA ILE A 60 9.38 -14.22 0.49
C ILE A 60 8.13 -14.63 1.26
N LEU A 61 8.28 -14.95 2.54
CA LEU A 61 7.17 -15.34 3.40
C LEU A 61 6.17 -14.19 3.56
N LEU A 62 6.67 -12.99 3.80
CA LEU A 62 5.85 -11.79 3.92
C LEU A 62 5.09 -11.49 2.62
N LYS A 63 5.73 -11.56 1.47
CA LYS A 63 5.09 -11.38 0.17
C LYS A 63 3.96 -12.38 -0.07
N LYS A 64 4.18 -13.65 0.21
CA LYS A 64 3.14 -14.69 0.10
C LYS A 64 1.94 -14.42 0.99
N THR A 65 2.20 -14.02 2.22
CA THR A 65 1.14 -13.70 3.21
C THR A 65 0.35 -12.46 2.79
N ILE A 66 1.04 -11.41 2.35
CA ILE A 66 0.42 -10.19 1.83
C ILE A 66 -0.49 -10.52 0.65
N TYR A 67 -0.01 -11.32 -0.30
CA TYR A 67 -0.79 -11.69 -1.47
C TYR A 67 -2.10 -12.38 -1.10
N LYS A 68 -2.05 -13.32 -0.17
CA LYS A 68 -3.26 -14.02 0.33
C LYS A 68 -4.24 -13.07 1.01
N ILE A 69 -3.72 -12.16 1.84
CA ILE A 69 -4.55 -11.20 2.57
C ILE A 69 -5.14 -10.16 1.61
N CYS A 70 -4.37 -9.65 0.65
CA CYS A 70 -4.89 -8.73 -0.36
C CYS A 70 -6.08 -9.33 -1.11
N TYR A 71 -5.95 -10.56 -1.55
CA TYR A 71 -7.02 -11.26 -2.25
C TYR A 71 -8.30 -11.33 -1.40
N LYS A 72 -8.17 -11.70 -0.14
CA LYS A 72 -9.31 -11.77 0.79
C LYS A 72 -9.91 -10.41 1.11
N VAL A 73 -9.07 -9.39 1.29
CA VAL A 73 -9.52 -8.02 1.54
C VAL A 73 -10.32 -7.47 0.35
N GLU A 74 -9.87 -7.72 -0.85
CA GLU A 74 -10.59 -7.34 -2.07
C GLU A 74 -11.92 -8.10 -2.20
N ASP A 75 -11.89 -9.40 -2.01
CA ASP A 75 -13.09 -10.26 -2.08
C ASP A 75 -14.17 -9.85 -1.08
N LEU A 76 -13.76 -9.52 0.15
CA LEU A 76 -14.66 -9.08 1.21
C LEU A 76 -14.99 -7.59 1.16
N SER A 77 -14.33 -6.82 0.31
CA SER A 77 -14.50 -5.37 0.17
C SER A 77 -14.34 -4.59 1.48
N ILE A 78 -13.49 -5.06 2.38
CA ILE A 78 -13.32 -4.55 3.75
C ILE A 78 -12.75 -3.13 3.77
N LEU A 79 -11.82 -2.83 2.86
CA LEU A 79 -11.10 -1.56 2.81
C LEU A 79 -11.52 -0.66 1.62
N ASN A 80 -12.72 -0.85 1.11
CA ASN A 80 -13.25 -0.03 0.03
C ASN A 80 -13.28 1.45 0.40
N GLY A 81 -12.93 2.31 -0.54
CA GLY A 81 -12.93 3.75 -0.37
C GLY A 81 -11.72 4.31 0.40
N LYS A 82 -10.75 3.47 0.75
CA LYS A 82 -9.49 3.89 1.38
C LYS A 82 -8.41 4.15 0.34
N THR A 83 -7.43 4.98 0.69
CA THR A 83 -6.31 5.28 -0.22
C THR A 83 -5.40 4.06 -0.39
N PRO A 84 -4.86 3.81 -1.60
CA PRO A 84 -3.96 2.66 -1.83
C PRO A 84 -2.75 2.63 -0.90
N THR A 85 -2.16 3.79 -0.59
CA THR A 85 -1.01 3.90 0.33
C THR A 85 -1.36 3.47 1.75
N ALA A 86 -2.52 3.88 2.24
CA ALA A 86 -3.01 3.51 3.58
C ALA A 86 -3.31 2.00 3.65
N ILE A 87 -3.94 1.45 2.63
CA ILE A 87 -4.22 0.01 2.52
C ILE A 87 -2.91 -0.78 2.54
N THR A 88 -1.93 -0.38 1.74
CA THR A 88 -0.60 -1.01 1.68
C THR A 88 0.07 -1.02 3.05
N ALA A 89 0.11 0.11 3.73
CA ALA A 89 0.68 0.24 5.08
C ALA A 89 0.00 -0.70 6.08
N ALA A 90 -1.32 -0.71 6.09
CA ALA A 90 -2.11 -1.52 7.01
C ALA A 90 -1.91 -3.02 6.78
N ILE A 91 -1.92 -3.46 5.54
CA ILE A 91 -1.72 -4.88 5.19
C ILE A 91 -0.31 -5.34 5.52
N ILE A 92 0.72 -4.55 5.20
CA ILE A 92 2.12 -4.88 5.54
C ILE A 92 2.27 -5.01 7.05
N TYR A 93 1.78 -4.04 7.82
CA TYR A 93 1.88 -4.08 9.28
C TYR A 93 1.13 -5.25 9.88
N TYR A 94 -0.08 -5.50 9.43
CA TYR A 94 -0.91 -6.63 9.86
C TYR A 94 -0.22 -7.97 9.61
N CYS A 95 0.35 -8.16 8.42
CA CYS A 95 1.08 -9.37 8.08
C CYS A 95 2.34 -9.52 8.93
N CYS A 96 3.07 -8.44 9.19
CA CYS A 96 4.26 -8.46 10.05
C CYS A 96 3.91 -8.91 11.48
N ILE A 97 2.81 -8.42 12.03
CA ILE A 97 2.33 -8.86 13.36
C ILE A 97 1.97 -10.35 13.34
N LYS A 98 1.23 -10.81 12.35
CA LYS A 98 0.81 -12.21 12.24
C LYS A 98 1.98 -13.17 12.07
N LEU A 99 3.02 -12.77 11.38
CA LEU A 99 4.24 -13.59 11.21
C LEU A 99 5.24 -13.45 12.37
N GLY A 100 4.97 -12.55 13.32
CA GLY A 100 5.84 -12.32 14.47
C GLY A 100 7.11 -11.53 14.16
N PHE A 101 7.13 -10.76 13.09
CA PHE A 101 8.26 -9.91 12.73
C PHE A 101 8.33 -8.69 13.65
N LYS A 102 9.55 -8.39 14.13
CA LYS A 102 9.81 -7.24 15.01
C LYS A 102 10.02 -5.95 14.19
N ILE A 103 8.97 -5.46 13.58
CA ILE A 103 9.01 -4.21 12.83
C ILE A 103 8.24 -3.14 13.59
N SER A 104 8.86 -1.97 13.80
CA SER A 104 8.21 -0.88 14.51
C SER A 104 7.10 -0.25 13.64
N LYS A 105 6.01 0.11 14.28
CA LYS A 105 4.91 0.85 13.64
C LYS A 105 5.41 2.16 13.01
N LYS A 106 6.31 2.86 13.70
CA LYS A 106 6.91 4.10 13.21
C LYS A 106 7.60 3.90 11.87
N ARG A 107 8.32 2.80 11.70
CA ARG A 107 8.99 2.46 10.43
C ARG A 107 7.99 2.28 9.29
N ILE A 108 6.90 1.58 9.54
CA ILE A 108 5.82 1.39 8.55
C ILE A 108 5.20 2.72 8.15
N LEU A 109 4.96 3.61 9.12
CA LEU A 109 4.41 4.94 8.86
C LEU A 109 5.36 5.79 7.99
N GLU A 110 6.64 5.76 8.28
CA GLU A 110 7.66 6.50 7.54
C GLU A 110 7.80 6.00 6.10
N ILE A 111 7.87 4.68 5.91
CA ILE A 111 8.02 4.06 4.59
C ILE A 111 6.81 4.35 3.69
N ASN A 112 5.60 4.30 4.26
CA ASN A 112 4.36 4.48 3.51
C ASN A 112 3.84 5.91 3.54
N ASN A 113 4.43 6.79 4.34
CA ASN A 113 4.02 8.18 4.47
C ASN A 113 2.54 8.33 4.86
N VAL A 114 2.12 7.59 5.86
CA VAL A 114 0.75 7.49 6.36
C VAL A 114 0.73 7.95 7.82
N SER A 115 -0.36 8.59 8.25
CA SER A 115 -0.53 8.99 9.66
C SER A 115 -0.85 7.79 10.55
N SER A 116 -0.46 7.88 11.82
CA SER A 116 -0.75 6.83 12.82
C SER A 116 -2.24 6.62 13.03
N VAL A 117 -3.04 7.68 12.97
CA VAL A 117 -4.51 7.62 13.12
C VAL A 117 -5.12 6.80 12.00
N THR A 118 -4.72 7.06 10.76
CA THR A 118 -5.21 6.32 9.58
C THR A 118 -4.80 4.85 9.68
N LEU A 119 -3.56 4.56 10.00
CA LEU A 119 -3.07 3.19 10.15
C LEU A 119 -3.84 2.43 11.24
N ASN A 120 -4.05 3.05 12.41
CA ASN A 120 -4.79 2.43 13.50
C ASN A 120 -6.22 2.07 13.12
N LYS A 121 -6.92 2.97 12.42
CA LYS A 121 -8.28 2.71 11.95
C LYS A 121 -8.34 1.50 11.03
N LEU A 122 -7.42 1.40 10.08
CA LEU A 122 -7.38 0.29 9.13
C LEU A 122 -7.00 -1.02 9.80
N ILE A 123 -6.08 -1.00 10.75
CA ILE A 123 -5.70 -2.19 11.53
C ILE A 123 -6.89 -2.68 12.34
N SER A 124 -7.65 -1.79 12.99
CA SER A 124 -8.86 -2.17 13.72
C SER A 124 -9.85 -2.89 12.81
N ILE A 125 -10.05 -2.40 11.60
CA ILE A 125 -10.94 -3.04 10.60
C ILE A 125 -10.41 -4.44 10.23
N LEU A 126 -9.12 -4.59 10.04
CA LEU A 126 -8.50 -5.88 9.73
C LEU A 126 -8.62 -6.85 10.91
N ASP A 127 -8.42 -6.39 12.13
CA ASP A 127 -8.55 -7.22 13.35
C ASP A 127 -9.98 -7.67 13.58
N GLU A 128 -10.96 -6.81 13.36
CA GLU A 128 -12.39 -7.16 13.45
C GLU A 128 -12.77 -8.28 12.45
N ASN A 129 -12.10 -8.32 11.32
CA ASN A 129 -12.31 -9.33 10.29
C ASN A 129 -11.26 -10.45 10.30
N SER A 130 -10.46 -10.54 11.35
CA SER A 130 -9.33 -11.47 11.44
C SER A 130 -9.73 -12.94 11.22
N SER A 131 -10.89 -13.34 11.70
CA SER A 131 -11.42 -14.70 11.50
C SER A 131 -11.67 -15.04 10.03
N LYS A 132 -12.00 -14.04 9.22
CA LYS A 132 -12.22 -14.19 7.77
C LYS A 132 -10.91 -14.09 6.99
N LEU A 133 -9.91 -13.43 7.58
CA LEU A 133 -8.59 -13.20 6.98
C LEU A 133 -7.56 -14.26 7.37
N GLU A 134 -7.94 -15.25 8.15
CA GLU A 134 -7.02 -16.31 8.58
C GLU A 134 -6.23 -16.91 7.42
N VAL A 135 -4.94 -16.93 7.64
CA VAL A 135 -3.94 -17.40 6.68
C VAL A 135 -3.47 -18.80 7.05
#